data_8c55d79e46190a5588f076ebffdb43e8
#
_entry.id   8c55d79e46190a5588f076ebffdb43e8
#
_cell.length_a   1.000
_cell.length_b   1.000
_cell.length_c   1.000
_cell.angle_alpha   90.00
_cell.angle_beta   90.00
_cell.angle_gamma   90.00
#
_symmetry.space_group_name_H-M   'P 1'
#
loop_
_entity.id
_entity.type
_entity.pdbx_description
1 polymer ?
#
loop_
_entity_poly.entity_id
_entity_poly.type
_entity_poly.pdbx_seq_one_letter_code
_entity_poly.pdbx_strand_id
1 'polypeptide(L)'
;EDDCLPLNFVDDIEIPDDADALYLGISSWGRMNAHSGPCVQWDEVEGYADLVRVYNMVGAHAILYINPDYVDLCKRIAYHGYLISDHHDIGFADVQKYYDVYACDNPVFYQTSSNGTDQPLSSYPSVEFMSPDQRFWLPLRIKE
;
A
#
# COMPACT_ATOMS: atom_id res chain seq x y z
N GLU A 1 0.42 7.56 13.28
CA GLU A 1 1.42 6.91 14.16
C GLU A 1 2.40 7.96 14.69
N ASP A 2 2.93 7.76 15.87
CA ASP A 2 3.79 8.72 16.59
C ASP A 2 5.23 8.77 16.05
N ASP A 3 5.63 7.79 15.27
CA ASP A 3 6.90 7.71 14.55
C ASP A 3 6.80 8.14 13.06
N CYS A 4 5.66 8.69 12.66
CA CYS A 4 5.40 9.19 11.32
C CYS A 4 5.82 10.67 11.22
N LEU A 5 6.78 10.97 10.37
CA LEU A 5 7.29 12.32 10.15
C LEU A 5 7.06 12.80 8.71
N PRO A 6 6.82 14.11 8.51
CA PRO A 6 6.74 14.66 7.17
C PRO A 6 8.11 14.59 6.46
N LEU A 7 8.09 14.19 5.19
CA LEU A 7 9.26 14.10 4.33
C LEU A 7 9.23 15.15 3.22
N ASN A 8 8.10 15.22 2.52
CA ASN A 8 7.88 16.13 1.42
C ASN A 8 6.62 16.95 1.63
N PHE A 9 6.58 18.13 1.03
CA PHE A 9 5.38 18.94 0.95
C PHE A 9 4.73 18.75 -0.40
N VAL A 10 3.41 18.50 -0.39
CA VAL A 10 2.61 18.35 -1.61
C VAL A 10 1.39 19.26 -1.48
N ASP A 11 1.20 20.14 -2.48
CA ASP A 11 0.07 21.08 -2.50
C ASP A 11 -1.24 20.38 -2.87
N ASP A 12 -1.21 19.58 -3.95
CA ASP A 12 -2.37 18.86 -4.48
C ASP A 12 -1.97 17.48 -4.99
N ILE A 13 -2.81 16.49 -4.72
CA ILE A 13 -2.68 15.13 -5.24
C ILE A 13 -3.97 14.79 -5.99
N GLU A 14 -3.87 14.57 -7.29
CA GLU A 14 -4.99 14.00 -8.04
C GLU A 14 -5.13 12.52 -7.71
N ILE A 15 -6.35 12.11 -7.38
CA ILE A 15 -6.66 10.75 -6.95
C ILE A 15 -7.70 10.18 -7.92
N PRO A 16 -7.54 8.92 -8.39
CA PRO A 16 -8.57 8.25 -9.20
C PRO A 16 -9.92 8.20 -8.48
N ASP A 17 -11.00 8.39 -9.24
CA ASP A 17 -12.38 8.42 -8.71
C ASP A 17 -12.79 7.10 -8.06
N ASP A 18 -12.14 6.00 -8.42
CA ASP A 18 -12.39 4.65 -7.90
C ASP A 18 -11.52 4.29 -6.69
N ALA A 19 -10.73 5.22 -6.18
CA ALA A 19 -9.81 4.95 -5.09
C ALA A 19 -10.53 4.56 -3.79
N ASP A 20 -10.10 3.46 -3.20
CA ASP A 20 -10.52 3.02 -1.87
C ASP A 20 -9.65 3.63 -0.77
N ALA A 21 -8.37 3.78 -1.01
CA ALA A 21 -7.41 4.43 -0.12
C ALA A 21 -6.18 4.95 -0.85
N LEU A 22 -5.52 5.95 -0.23
CA LEU A 22 -4.24 6.48 -0.66
C LEU A 22 -3.23 6.45 0.50
N TYR A 23 -2.10 5.81 0.27
CA TYR A 23 -0.97 5.84 1.17
C TYR A 23 -0.08 7.04 0.86
N LEU A 24 0.09 7.92 1.83
CA LEU A 24 0.99 9.08 1.79
C LEU A 24 2.39 8.73 2.29
N GLY A 25 2.50 7.64 3.05
CA GLY A 25 3.75 7.02 3.44
C GLY A 25 3.87 5.66 2.77
N ILE A 26 5.08 5.27 2.38
CA ILE A 26 5.32 4.05 1.63
C ILE A 26 6.36 3.16 2.30
N SER A 27 6.35 1.89 1.94
CA SER A 27 7.31 0.90 2.39
C SER A 27 7.75 0.01 1.23
N SER A 28 9.01 -0.36 1.19
CA SER A 28 9.52 -1.38 0.28
C SER A 28 9.17 -2.81 0.73
N TRP A 29 8.64 -2.96 1.94
CA TRP A 29 8.22 -4.25 2.46
C TRP A 29 6.82 -4.60 1.97
N GLY A 30 6.69 -5.85 1.52
CA GLY A 30 5.44 -6.42 1.05
C GLY A 30 5.12 -7.73 1.75
N ARG A 31 3.85 -8.11 1.69
CA ARG A 31 3.32 -9.38 2.21
C ARG A 31 3.14 -10.38 1.08
N MET A 32 3.81 -11.52 1.14
CA MET A 32 3.70 -12.57 0.13
C MET A 32 3.76 -13.95 0.79
N ASN A 33 2.76 -14.80 0.50
CA ASN A 33 2.70 -16.19 0.99
C ASN A 33 2.88 -16.31 2.52
N ALA A 34 2.17 -15.49 3.28
CA ALA A 34 2.24 -15.42 4.74
C ALA A 34 3.59 -14.94 5.31
N HIS A 35 4.49 -14.43 4.47
CA HIS A 35 5.76 -13.83 4.88
C HIS A 35 5.82 -12.36 4.50
N SER A 36 6.53 -11.56 5.28
CA SER A 36 6.82 -10.16 4.97
C SER A 36 8.30 -9.99 4.64
N GLY A 37 8.60 -9.13 3.67
CA GLY A 37 9.97 -8.90 3.23
C GLY A 37 10.06 -7.80 2.16
N PRO A 38 11.23 -7.54 1.59
CA PRO A 38 11.44 -6.51 0.57
C PRO A 38 10.85 -6.93 -0.80
N CYS A 39 9.55 -7.13 -0.85
CA CYS A 39 8.82 -7.66 -2.00
C CYS A 39 7.52 -6.90 -2.27
N VAL A 40 7.51 -5.59 -2.04
CA VAL A 40 6.35 -4.76 -2.39
C VAL A 40 6.06 -4.88 -3.89
N GLN A 41 4.79 -4.99 -4.22
CA GLN A 41 4.32 -5.05 -5.60
C GLN A 41 3.44 -3.85 -5.92
N TRP A 42 3.71 -3.26 -7.05
CA TRP A 42 3.07 -2.04 -7.50
C TRP A 42 3.01 -1.99 -9.03
N ASP A 43 2.10 -1.19 -9.56
CA ASP A 43 2.00 -0.85 -10.97
C ASP A 43 1.90 0.66 -11.15
N GLU A 44 2.30 1.15 -12.32
CA GLU A 44 2.01 2.51 -12.75
C GLU A 44 0.50 2.72 -12.91
N VAL A 45 0.04 3.95 -12.66
CA VAL A 45 -1.37 4.34 -12.83
C VAL A 45 -1.47 5.24 -14.04
N GLU A 46 -2.16 4.80 -15.10
CA GLU A 46 -2.32 5.59 -16.31
C GLU A 46 -3.00 6.93 -16.02
N GLY A 47 -2.37 8.01 -16.43
CA GLY A 47 -2.85 9.38 -16.22
C GLY A 47 -2.48 10.00 -14.87
N TYR A 48 -1.83 9.26 -13.96
CA TYR A 48 -1.45 9.73 -12.62
C TYR A 48 0.03 9.47 -12.34
N ALA A 49 0.90 10.36 -12.82
CA ALA A 49 2.36 10.16 -12.77
C ALA A 49 2.95 10.11 -11.34
N ASP A 50 2.26 10.71 -10.36
CA ASP A 50 2.70 10.77 -8.97
C ASP A 50 2.16 9.63 -8.11
N LEU A 51 1.34 8.74 -8.71
CA LEU A 51 0.72 7.63 -8.02
C LEU A 51 1.16 6.29 -8.58
N VAL A 52 1.22 5.32 -7.70
CA VAL A 52 1.33 3.89 -8.03
C VAL A 52 0.19 3.13 -7.38
N ARG A 53 -0.27 2.07 -8.01
CA ARG A 53 -1.16 1.11 -7.39
C ARG A 53 -0.34 0.11 -6.59
N VAL A 54 -0.73 -0.16 -5.35
CA VAL A 54 -0.06 -1.12 -4.48
C VAL A 54 -0.94 -2.33 -4.21
N TYR A 55 -0.32 -3.51 -4.07
CA TYR A 55 -1.03 -4.78 -3.95
C TYR A 55 -0.79 -5.52 -2.64
N ASN A 56 0.32 -5.24 -1.95
CA ASN A 56 0.74 -6.00 -0.77
C ASN A 56 1.66 -5.21 0.17
N MET A 57 1.65 -3.89 0.09
CA MET A 57 2.56 -3.06 0.87
C MET A 57 2.24 -3.13 2.36
N VAL A 58 3.23 -3.51 3.15
CA VAL A 58 3.18 -3.51 4.62
C VAL A 58 3.50 -2.11 5.13
N GLY A 59 2.75 -1.66 6.11
CA GLY A 59 2.84 -0.34 6.71
C GLY A 59 1.46 0.30 6.84
N ALA A 60 1.26 1.11 7.86
CA ALA A 60 -0.02 1.76 8.12
C ALA A 60 0.16 3.24 8.48
N HIS A 61 1.33 3.80 8.27
CA HIS A 61 1.58 5.20 8.52
C HIS A 61 1.04 6.07 7.37
N ALA A 62 0.35 7.15 7.73
CA ALA A 62 -0.18 8.15 6.80
C ALA A 62 -1.06 7.59 5.67
N ILE A 63 -2.22 7.04 6.04
CA ILE A 63 -3.23 6.55 5.10
C ILE A 63 -4.41 7.51 5.04
N LEU A 64 -4.78 7.93 3.84
CA LEU A 64 -6.05 8.58 3.55
C LEU A 64 -7.06 7.49 3.14
N TYR A 65 -8.06 7.27 3.97
CA TYR A 65 -9.17 6.35 3.68
C TYR A 65 -10.26 7.10 2.92
N ILE A 66 -10.69 6.58 1.78
CA ILE A 66 -11.63 7.24 0.87
C ILE A 66 -12.97 6.51 0.86
N ASN A 67 -12.95 5.20 0.64
CA ASN A 67 -14.18 4.40 0.56
C ASN A 67 -14.62 3.91 1.95
N PRO A 68 -15.87 4.21 2.40
CA PRO A 68 -16.39 3.75 3.69
C PRO A 68 -16.37 2.23 3.88
N ASP A 69 -16.62 1.45 2.84
CA ASP A 69 -16.61 -0.03 2.92
C ASP A 69 -15.19 -0.54 3.17
N TYR A 70 -14.19 0.08 2.55
CA TYR A 70 -12.79 -0.22 2.81
C TYR A 70 -12.38 0.17 4.24
N VAL A 71 -12.86 1.32 4.74
CA VAL A 71 -12.67 1.74 6.15
C VAL A 71 -13.21 0.68 7.11
N ASP A 72 -14.42 0.19 6.87
CA ASP A 72 -15.04 -0.81 7.75
C ASP A 72 -14.34 -2.16 7.68
N LEU A 73 -13.78 -2.54 6.53
CA LEU A 73 -12.89 -3.69 6.42
C LEU A 73 -11.62 -3.50 7.25
N CYS A 74 -10.94 -2.36 7.10
CA CYS A 74 -9.71 -2.05 7.84
C CYS A 74 -9.94 -2.05 9.37
N LYS A 75 -11.08 -1.50 9.85
CA LYS A 75 -11.45 -1.58 11.26
C LYS A 75 -11.60 -3.01 11.76
N ARG A 76 -12.25 -3.88 10.97
CA ARG A 76 -12.40 -5.31 11.32
C ARG A 76 -11.06 -6.03 11.36
N ILE A 77 -10.19 -5.75 10.40
CA ILE A 77 -8.83 -6.31 10.36
C ILE A 77 -8.03 -5.84 11.58
N ALA A 78 -8.05 -4.55 11.88
CA ALA A 78 -7.34 -4.00 13.04
C ALA A 78 -7.85 -4.57 14.36
N TYR A 79 -9.17 -4.72 14.51
CA TYR A 79 -9.76 -5.33 15.70
C TYR A 79 -9.39 -6.81 15.83
N HIS A 80 -9.42 -7.56 14.73
CA HIS A 80 -8.99 -8.96 14.74
C HIS A 80 -7.51 -9.09 15.09
N GLY A 81 -6.65 -8.27 14.48
CA GLY A 81 -5.21 -8.23 14.79
C GLY A 81 -4.96 -7.94 16.28
N TYR A 82 -5.70 -7.00 16.87
CA TYR A 82 -5.63 -6.73 18.30
C TYR A 82 -5.97 -7.96 19.14
N LEU A 83 -7.01 -8.71 18.77
CA LEU A 83 -7.44 -9.91 19.54
C LEU A 83 -6.43 -11.05 19.48
N ILE A 84 -5.69 -11.20 18.39
CA ILE A 84 -4.71 -12.27 18.20
C ILE A 84 -3.26 -11.81 18.40
N SER A 85 -3.06 -10.58 18.87
CA SER A 85 -1.74 -9.96 19.06
C SER A 85 -0.88 -9.95 17.78
N ASP A 86 -1.51 -9.67 16.64
CA ASP A 86 -0.87 -9.54 15.34
C ASP A 86 -0.88 -8.08 14.87
N HIS A 87 -0.01 -7.75 13.92
CA HIS A 87 0.08 -6.41 13.35
C HIS A 87 -1.02 -6.18 12.31
N HIS A 88 -1.79 -5.10 12.45
CA HIS A 88 -2.90 -4.78 11.57
C HIS A 88 -2.47 -4.43 10.13
N ASP A 89 -1.28 -3.86 9.95
CA ASP A 89 -0.71 -3.50 8.65
C ASP A 89 -0.44 -4.73 7.77
N ILE A 90 -0.13 -5.87 8.38
CA ILE A 90 -0.03 -7.15 7.68
C ILE A 90 -1.38 -7.54 7.08
N GLY A 91 -2.45 -7.44 7.85
CA GLY A 91 -3.80 -7.72 7.36
C GLY A 91 -4.26 -6.72 6.28
N PHE A 92 -3.84 -5.46 6.38
CA PHE A 92 -4.10 -4.47 5.32
C PHE A 92 -3.38 -4.86 4.03
N ALA A 93 -2.11 -5.26 4.11
CA ALA A 93 -1.34 -5.71 2.96
C ALA A 93 -1.97 -6.93 2.26
N ASP A 94 -2.52 -7.87 3.01
CA ASP A 94 -3.17 -9.08 2.47
C ASP A 94 -4.44 -8.78 1.65
N VAL A 95 -5.11 -7.65 1.90
CA VAL A 95 -6.35 -7.29 1.21
C VAL A 95 -6.19 -6.23 0.12
N GLN A 96 -5.10 -5.47 0.09
CA GLN A 96 -4.87 -4.39 -0.89
C GLN A 96 -5.11 -4.83 -2.34
N LYS A 97 -4.73 -6.04 -2.69
CA LYS A 97 -4.89 -6.61 -4.03
C LYS A 97 -6.35 -6.74 -4.49
N TYR A 98 -7.32 -6.66 -3.59
CA TYR A 98 -8.75 -6.78 -3.91
C TYR A 98 -9.44 -5.42 -4.02
N TYR A 99 -8.73 -4.33 -3.72
CA TYR A 99 -9.24 -2.97 -3.66
C TYR A 99 -8.40 -2.03 -4.53
N ASP A 100 -8.92 -0.84 -4.80
CA ASP A 100 -8.21 0.19 -5.53
C ASP A 100 -7.40 1.05 -4.55
N VAL A 101 -6.27 0.49 -4.11
CA VAL A 101 -5.35 1.10 -3.15
C VAL A 101 -4.15 1.68 -3.87
N TYR A 102 -3.96 2.97 -3.70
CA TYR A 102 -2.88 3.73 -4.30
C TYR A 102 -1.87 4.20 -3.26
N ALA A 103 -0.69 4.58 -3.72
CA ALA A 103 0.33 5.22 -2.90
C ALA A 103 0.97 6.36 -3.70
N CYS A 104 1.40 7.41 -3.00
CA CYS A 104 2.27 8.42 -3.60
C CYS A 104 3.60 7.76 -3.97
N ASP A 105 4.03 7.83 -5.23
CA ASP A 105 5.31 7.27 -5.64
C ASP A 105 6.46 7.93 -4.86
N ASN A 106 6.42 9.24 -4.72
CA ASN A 106 7.29 9.97 -3.80
C ASN A 106 6.57 10.14 -2.45
N PRO A 107 7.06 9.55 -1.36
CA PRO A 107 6.37 9.58 -0.08
C PRO A 107 6.29 11.00 0.48
N VAL A 108 5.11 11.35 1.02
CA VAL A 108 4.87 12.60 1.76
C VAL A 108 5.32 12.47 3.21
N PHE A 109 5.17 11.27 3.76
CA PHE A 109 5.57 10.92 5.11
C PHE A 109 6.48 9.69 5.12
N TYR A 110 7.32 9.58 6.15
CA TYR A 110 8.10 8.37 6.39
C TYR A 110 7.98 7.92 7.85
N GLN A 111 8.25 6.66 8.09
CA GLN A 111 8.25 6.05 9.41
C GLN A 111 9.68 5.89 9.92
N THR A 112 9.96 6.45 11.10
CA THR A 112 11.34 6.55 11.62
C THR A 112 11.87 5.28 12.26
N SER A 113 10.99 4.38 12.71
CA SER A 113 11.35 3.24 13.56
C SER A 113 11.28 1.89 12.87
N SER A 114 10.86 1.81 11.61
CA SER A 114 10.63 0.53 10.94
C SER A 114 10.88 0.54 9.43
N ASN A 115 10.09 -0.22 8.67
CA ASN A 115 10.30 -0.51 7.26
C ASN A 115 9.78 0.55 6.28
N GLY A 116 9.55 1.77 6.76
CA GLY A 116 9.25 2.90 5.88
C GLY A 116 10.39 3.11 4.90
N THR A 117 10.10 3.68 3.75
CA THR A 117 11.10 4.05 2.77
C THR A 117 10.95 5.51 2.37
N ASP A 118 12.06 6.16 2.09
CA ASP A 118 12.15 7.50 1.53
C ASP A 118 12.50 7.49 0.03
N GLN A 119 12.56 6.29 -0.56
CA GLN A 119 12.79 6.12 -1.98
C GLN A 119 11.45 5.92 -2.72
N PRO A 120 11.29 6.48 -3.93
CA PRO A 120 10.14 6.22 -4.77
C PRO A 120 9.92 4.72 -4.99
N LEU A 121 8.67 4.25 -5.00
CA LEU A 121 8.35 2.86 -5.33
C LEU A 121 8.77 2.50 -6.75
N SER A 122 8.76 3.46 -7.68
CA SER A 122 9.29 3.29 -9.05
C SER A 122 10.77 2.91 -9.11
N SER A 123 11.53 3.08 -8.02
CA SER A 123 12.90 2.59 -7.91
C SER A 123 12.99 1.07 -7.69
N TYR A 124 11.89 0.41 -7.37
CA TYR A 124 11.78 -1.04 -7.21
C TYR A 124 11.12 -1.68 -8.44
N PRO A 125 11.35 -2.96 -8.73
CA PRO A 125 10.70 -3.62 -9.85
C PRO A 125 9.17 -3.58 -9.73
N SER A 126 8.48 -3.08 -10.76
CA SER A 126 7.02 -3.14 -10.83
C SER A 126 6.55 -4.57 -11.10
N VAL A 127 5.25 -4.80 -10.90
CA VAL A 127 4.63 -6.11 -11.14
C VAL A 127 4.78 -6.58 -12.60
N GLU A 128 4.89 -5.65 -13.54
CA GLU A 128 5.11 -5.95 -14.96
C GLU A 128 6.43 -6.68 -15.22
N PHE A 129 7.46 -6.35 -14.45
CA PHE A 129 8.79 -6.95 -14.57
C PHE A 129 8.98 -8.20 -13.71
N MET A 130 7.96 -8.58 -12.96
CA MET A 130 8.03 -9.81 -12.16
C MET A 130 7.80 -11.04 -13.02
N SER A 131 8.49 -12.14 -12.68
CA SER A 131 8.22 -13.42 -13.31
C SER A 131 6.81 -13.90 -13.03
N PRO A 132 6.20 -14.76 -13.89
CA PRO A 132 4.88 -15.33 -13.64
C PRO A 132 4.75 -15.97 -12.25
N ASP A 133 5.79 -16.61 -11.75
CA ASP A 133 5.81 -17.25 -10.42
C ASP A 133 5.71 -16.23 -9.28
N GLN A 134 6.20 -15.02 -9.51
CA GLN A 134 6.11 -13.92 -8.54
C GLN A 134 4.75 -13.22 -8.56
N ARG A 135 3.97 -13.40 -9.64
CA ARG A 135 2.64 -12.78 -9.81
C ARG A 135 1.48 -13.70 -9.46
N PHE A 136 1.70 -14.99 -9.23
CA PHE A 136 0.63 -15.98 -9.15
C PHE A 136 -0.41 -15.71 -8.05
N TRP A 137 -0.06 -14.94 -7.05
CA TRP A 137 -0.95 -14.61 -5.93
C TRP A 137 -1.69 -13.28 -6.11
N LEU A 138 -1.36 -12.50 -7.15
CA LEU A 138 -2.16 -11.33 -7.50
C LEU A 138 -3.52 -11.80 -8.05
N PRO A 139 -4.64 -11.23 -7.60
CA PRO A 139 -5.91 -11.57 -8.19
C PRO A 139 -5.90 -11.17 -9.66
N LEU A 140 -6.33 -12.09 -10.52
CA LEU A 140 -6.75 -11.71 -11.85
C LEU A 140 -8.04 -10.89 -11.66
N ARG A 141 -7.94 -9.58 -11.55
CA ARG A 141 -9.13 -8.75 -11.67
C ARG A 141 -9.66 -8.91 -13.09
N ILE A 142 -10.69 -9.71 -13.22
CA ILE A 142 -11.59 -9.61 -14.37
C ILE A 142 -12.30 -8.26 -14.14
N LYS A 143 -11.86 -7.23 -14.85
CA LYS A 143 -12.66 -6.01 -14.96
C LYS A 143 -13.95 -6.45 -15.65
N GLU A 144 -15.03 -6.54 -14.87
CA GLU A 144 -16.37 -6.63 -15.41
C GLU A 144 -16.71 -5.36 -16.21
#